data_ac2e552f346f129248ef98836ca5826c
#
_entry.id   ac2e552f346f129248ef98836ca5826c
#
_cell.length_a   1.000
_cell.length_b   1.000
_cell.length_c   1.000
_cell.angle_alpha   90.00
_cell.angle_beta   90.00
_cell.angle_gamma   90.00
#
_symmetry.space_group_name_H-M   'P 1'
#
loop_
_entity.id
_entity.type
_entity.pdbx_description
1 polymer ?
#
loop_
_entity_poly.entity_id
_entity_poly.type
_entity_poly.pdbx_seq_one_letter_code
_entity_poly.pdbx_strand_id
1 'polypeptide(L)'
;MDLMDLKPTSNTVEVKLKHPNTGVVLKNEDKTDMTIVVFASHSKEYKELMHEQTNKRLKDMQSNKKTDITAQDMEKATLDVLSKITSEWNITYNKEQPKLSVSKAKDLYDEVFWIKDQIEEALADSLDFTKA
;
A
#
# COMPACT_ATOMS: atom_id res chain seq x y z
N MET A 1 5.87 -5.93 31.98
CA MET A 1 5.29 -6.08 30.64
C MET A 1 6.16 -7.02 29.81
N ASP A 2 5.54 -8.00 29.21
CA ASP A 2 6.23 -8.96 28.33
C ASP A 2 6.19 -8.46 26.89
N LEU A 3 7.29 -8.57 26.18
CA LEU A 3 7.36 -8.18 24.77
C LEU A 3 6.40 -8.98 23.88
N MET A 4 6.01 -10.17 24.32
CA MET A 4 4.98 -10.96 23.62
C MET A 4 3.65 -10.22 23.54
N ASP A 5 3.34 -9.40 24.53
CA ASP A 5 2.10 -8.61 24.55
C ASP A 5 2.11 -7.49 23.51
N LEU A 6 3.29 -7.12 23.03
CA LEU A 6 3.48 -6.07 22.04
C LEU A 6 3.72 -6.63 20.64
N LYS A 7 3.71 -7.95 20.50
CA LYS A 7 3.88 -8.59 19.19
C LYS A 7 2.65 -8.34 18.31
N PRO A 8 2.83 -7.91 17.06
CA PRO A 8 1.70 -7.74 16.15
C PRO A 8 0.92 -9.04 15.95
N THR A 9 -0.40 -8.94 15.99
CA THR A 9 -1.28 -10.10 15.83
C THR A 9 -1.70 -10.32 14.38
N SER A 10 -1.47 -9.34 13.50
CA SER A 10 -1.83 -9.42 12.10
C SER A 10 -0.71 -8.90 11.22
N ASN A 11 -0.55 -9.53 10.05
CA ASN A 11 0.41 -9.12 9.03
C ASN A 11 -0.22 -8.19 7.99
N THR A 12 -1.49 -7.88 8.12
CA THR A 12 -2.22 -7.05 7.16
C THR A 12 -2.89 -5.86 7.85
N VAL A 13 -3.15 -4.83 7.05
CA VAL A 13 -3.84 -3.62 7.50
C VAL A 13 -5.03 -3.40 6.56
N GLU A 14 -6.23 -3.26 7.13
CA GLU A 14 -7.41 -2.91 6.36
C GLU A 14 -7.51 -1.39 6.27
N VAL A 15 -7.55 -0.87 5.06
CA VAL A 15 -7.69 0.56 4.80
C VAL A 15 -9.11 0.83 4.34
N LYS A 16 -9.89 1.55 5.14
CA LYS A 16 -11.22 2.01 4.73
C LYS A 16 -11.05 3.31 3.96
N LEU A 17 -11.45 3.29 2.69
CA LEU A 17 -11.29 4.47 1.83
C LEU A 17 -12.29 5.55 2.24
N LYS A 18 -11.78 6.77 2.37
CA LYS A 18 -12.58 7.93 2.78
C LYS A 18 -12.56 8.99 1.71
N HIS A 19 -13.67 9.71 1.59
CA HIS A 19 -13.73 10.84 0.67
C HIS A 19 -12.64 11.85 1.06
N PRO A 20 -11.80 12.29 0.13
CA PRO A 20 -10.64 13.13 0.47
C PRO A 20 -11.01 14.49 1.07
N ASN A 21 -12.19 15.01 0.77
CA ASN A 21 -12.62 16.32 1.29
C ASN A 21 -13.46 16.20 2.55
N THR A 22 -14.32 15.18 2.67
CA THR A 22 -15.28 15.06 3.78
C THR A 22 -14.85 14.09 4.87
N GLY A 23 -13.93 13.16 4.56
CA GLY A 23 -13.51 12.12 5.50
C GLY A 23 -14.54 11.02 5.72
N VAL A 24 -15.64 11.03 4.99
CA VAL A 24 -16.69 10.01 5.12
C VAL A 24 -16.25 8.73 4.39
N VAL A 25 -16.45 7.58 5.04
CA VAL A 25 -16.11 6.28 4.44
C VAL A 25 -16.95 6.07 3.17
N LEU A 26 -16.27 5.71 2.09
CA LEU A 26 -16.91 5.45 0.80
C LEU A 26 -17.60 4.09 0.81
N LYS A 27 -18.75 4.01 0.14
CA LYS A 27 -19.54 2.78 0.06
C LYS A 27 -19.65 2.29 -1.37
N ASN A 28 -19.66 0.96 -1.53
CA ASN A 28 -20.01 0.31 -2.78
C ASN A 28 -21.52 0.36 -3.00
N GLU A 29 -21.97 -0.03 -4.18
CA GLU A 29 -23.41 -0.05 -4.49
C GLU A 29 -24.20 -0.98 -3.55
N ASP A 30 -23.58 -2.06 -3.09
CA ASP A 30 -24.19 -3.00 -2.14
C ASP A 30 -24.13 -2.51 -0.69
N LYS A 31 -23.71 -1.26 -0.49
CA LYS A 31 -23.60 -0.59 0.82
C LYS A 31 -22.46 -1.09 1.70
N THR A 32 -21.60 -1.96 1.19
CA THR A 32 -20.39 -2.35 1.92
C THR A 32 -19.34 -1.24 1.82
N ASP A 33 -18.48 -1.16 2.84
CA ASP A 33 -17.40 -0.17 2.84
C ASP A 33 -16.39 -0.48 1.75
N MET A 34 -15.89 0.56 1.07
CA MET A 34 -14.77 0.38 0.16
C MET A 34 -13.50 0.18 0.98
N THR A 35 -12.85 -0.96 0.81
CA THR A 35 -11.66 -1.31 1.57
C THR A 35 -10.55 -1.82 0.67
N ILE A 36 -9.32 -1.59 1.12
CA ILE A 36 -8.13 -2.17 0.51
C ILE A 36 -7.33 -2.79 1.65
N VAL A 37 -6.96 -4.05 1.52
CA VAL A 37 -6.15 -4.74 2.52
C VAL A 37 -4.73 -4.86 1.97
N VAL A 38 -3.76 -4.38 2.74
CA VAL A 38 -2.36 -4.39 2.36
C VAL A 38 -1.52 -5.10 3.42
N PHE A 39 -0.39 -5.66 3.02
CA PHE A 39 0.56 -6.23 3.98
C PHE A 39 1.20 -5.13 4.78
N ALA A 40 1.24 -5.30 6.10
CA ALA A 40 1.84 -4.33 7.01
C ALA A 40 3.36 -4.25 6.82
N SER A 41 3.96 -3.11 7.18
CA SER A 41 5.39 -2.88 6.99
C SER A 41 6.28 -3.84 7.79
N HIS A 42 5.76 -4.44 8.86
CA HIS A 42 6.49 -5.44 9.64
C HIS A 42 6.33 -6.86 9.09
N SER A 43 5.47 -7.07 8.08
CA SER A 43 5.22 -8.38 7.52
C SER A 43 6.41 -8.90 6.72
N LYS A 44 6.50 -10.23 6.61
CA LYS A 44 7.53 -10.88 5.81
C LYS A 44 7.41 -10.47 4.35
N GLU A 45 6.18 -10.43 3.84
CA GLU A 45 5.88 -10.08 2.44
C GLU A 45 6.37 -8.68 2.11
N TYR A 46 6.11 -7.71 2.99
CA TYR A 46 6.56 -6.34 2.79
C TYR A 46 8.09 -6.25 2.83
N LYS A 47 8.72 -6.91 3.79
CA LYS A 47 10.18 -6.90 3.94
C LYS A 47 10.88 -7.53 2.74
N GLU A 48 10.37 -8.65 2.25
CA GLU A 48 10.93 -9.31 1.06
C GLU A 48 10.84 -8.39 -0.16
N LEU A 49 9.70 -7.71 -0.32
CA LEU A 49 9.50 -6.78 -1.41
C LEU A 49 10.49 -5.61 -1.34
N MET A 50 10.70 -5.06 -0.16
CA MET A 50 11.64 -3.95 0.03
C MET A 50 13.09 -4.38 -0.22
N HIS A 51 13.45 -5.60 0.19
CA HIS A 51 14.78 -6.16 -0.11
C HIS A 51 14.97 -6.32 -1.62
N GLU A 52 13.96 -6.82 -2.31
CA GLU A 52 13.99 -6.98 -3.76
C GLU A 52 14.17 -5.63 -4.47
N GLN A 53 13.46 -4.61 -4.04
CA GLN A 53 13.56 -3.26 -4.57
C GLN A 53 14.98 -2.68 -4.36
N THR A 54 15.52 -2.87 -3.17
CA THR A 54 16.86 -2.39 -2.83
C THR A 54 17.92 -3.10 -3.68
N ASN A 55 17.82 -4.43 -3.80
CA ASN A 55 18.75 -5.21 -4.59
C ASN A 55 18.74 -4.82 -6.08
N LYS A 56 17.54 -4.59 -6.60
CA LYS A 56 17.39 -4.12 -7.98
C LYS A 56 18.05 -2.76 -8.20
N ARG A 57 17.86 -1.85 -7.25
CA ARG A 57 18.46 -0.50 -7.32
C ARG A 57 19.98 -0.58 -7.28
N LEU A 58 20.53 -1.40 -6.38
CA LEU A 58 21.98 -1.59 -6.28
C LEU A 58 22.55 -2.17 -7.57
N LYS A 59 21.86 -3.14 -8.15
CA LYS A 59 22.28 -3.76 -9.40
C LYS A 59 22.27 -2.77 -10.57
N ASP A 60 21.24 -1.94 -10.66
CA ASP A 60 21.13 -0.92 -11.68
C ASP A 60 22.24 0.12 -11.55
N MET A 61 22.60 0.50 -10.33
CA MET A 61 23.70 1.44 -10.08
C MET A 61 25.03 0.87 -10.51
N GLN A 62 25.24 -0.44 -10.35
CA GLN A 62 26.48 -1.10 -10.75
C GLN A 62 26.60 -1.28 -12.27
N SER A 63 25.48 -1.58 -12.93
CA SER A 63 25.50 -1.94 -14.35
C SER A 63 25.36 -0.76 -15.29
N ASN A 64 24.56 0.23 -14.95
CA ASN A 64 24.22 1.32 -15.87
C ASN A 64 24.93 2.64 -15.60
N LYS A 65 25.71 2.75 -14.57
CA LYS A 65 26.41 3.99 -14.21
C LYS A 65 25.43 5.15 -13.96
N LYS A 66 24.13 4.86 -13.85
CA LYS A 66 23.11 5.85 -13.53
C LYS A 66 23.13 6.04 -12.03
N THR A 67 23.73 7.13 -11.58
CA THR A 67 23.88 7.42 -10.16
C THR A 67 22.74 8.27 -9.60
N ASP A 68 21.94 8.89 -10.49
CA ASP A 68 20.90 9.81 -10.10
C ASP A 68 19.53 9.12 -10.10
N ILE A 69 18.86 9.18 -8.94
CA ILE A 69 17.49 8.71 -8.82
C ILE A 69 16.59 9.94 -8.92
N THR A 70 15.72 9.97 -9.92
CA THR A 70 14.82 11.08 -10.13
C THR A 70 13.56 10.92 -9.25
N ALA A 71 12.83 12.04 -9.06
CA ALA A 71 11.56 12.02 -8.36
C ALA A 71 10.56 11.06 -9.05
N GLN A 72 10.59 11.00 -10.38
CA GLN A 72 9.74 10.09 -11.15
C GLN A 72 10.09 8.63 -10.88
N ASP A 73 11.37 8.30 -10.75
CA ASP A 73 11.81 6.95 -10.41
C ASP A 73 11.30 6.52 -9.04
N MET A 74 11.36 7.44 -8.06
CA MET A 74 10.86 7.18 -6.71
C MET A 74 9.35 7.00 -6.69
N GLU A 75 8.62 7.80 -7.46
CA GLU A 75 7.17 7.69 -7.56
C GLU A 75 6.76 6.35 -8.16
N LYS A 76 7.42 5.92 -9.23
CA LYS A 76 7.17 4.61 -9.84
C LYS A 76 7.48 3.48 -8.88
N ALA A 77 8.56 3.59 -8.12
CA ALA A 77 8.92 2.58 -7.12
C ALA A 77 7.86 2.48 -6.03
N THR A 78 7.33 3.62 -5.57
CA THR A 78 6.26 3.66 -4.57
C THR A 78 4.99 2.99 -5.10
N LEU A 79 4.57 3.30 -6.31
CA LEU A 79 3.40 2.67 -6.93
C LEU A 79 3.59 1.17 -7.08
N ASP A 80 4.78 0.73 -7.45
CA ASP A 80 5.11 -0.68 -7.59
C ASP A 80 4.99 -1.42 -6.24
N VAL A 81 5.57 -0.83 -5.19
CA VAL A 81 5.49 -1.41 -3.84
C VAL A 81 4.04 -1.49 -3.38
N LEU A 82 3.29 -0.39 -3.46
CA LEU A 82 1.90 -0.35 -2.98
C LEU A 82 1.02 -1.33 -3.73
N SER A 83 1.21 -1.48 -5.04
CA SER A 83 0.43 -2.43 -5.83
C SER A 83 0.74 -3.87 -5.45
N LYS A 84 1.99 -4.18 -5.15
CA LYS A 84 2.41 -5.55 -4.80
C LYS A 84 2.05 -5.94 -3.37
N ILE A 85 1.95 -4.98 -2.44
CA ILE A 85 1.54 -5.26 -1.06
C ILE A 85 0.02 -5.34 -0.90
N THR A 86 -0.74 -5.01 -1.92
CA THR A 86 -2.20 -5.12 -1.87
C THR A 86 -2.59 -6.58 -1.95
N SER A 87 -3.21 -7.12 -0.88
CA SER A 87 -3.59 -8.53 -0.82
C SER A 87 -5.01 -8.77 -1.29
N GLU A 88 -5.92 -7.83 -1.01
CA GLU A 88 -7.31 -7.91 -1.47
C GLU A 88 -7.94 -6.52 -1.42
N TRP A 89 -9.03 -6.34 -2.14
CA TRP A 89 -9.80 -5.11 -2.08
C TRP A 89 -11.28 -5.34 -2.35
N ASN A 90 -12.09 -4.39 -1.89
CA ASN A 90 -13.52 -4.35 -2.15
C ASN A 90 -13.87 -2.92 -2.53
N ILE A 91 -13.75 -2.60 -3.82
CA ILE A 91 -13.90 -1.24 -4.32
C ILE A 91 -14.80 -1.20 -5.56
N THR A 92 -15.36 -0.04 -5.83
CA THR A 92 -16.06 0.25 -7.07
C THR A 92 -15.28 1.32 -7.82
N TYR A 93 -14.94 1.03 -9.08
CA TYR A 93 -14.23 1.96 -9.94
C TYR A 93 -14.80 1.85 -11.35
N ASN A 94 -15.16 2.99 -11.92
CA ASN A 94 -15.77 3.06 -13.26
C ASN A 94 -17.04 2.20 -13.34
N LYS A 95 -17.88 2.25 -12.30
CA LYS A 95 -19.14 1.52 -12.14
C LYS A 95 -19.00 0.00 -12.09
N GLU A 96 -17.78 -0.49 -11.91
CA GLU A 96 -17.49 -1.92 -11.84
C GLU A 96 -16.74 -2.24 -10.55
N GLN A 97 -16.75 -3.51 -10.16
CA GLN A 97 -15.89 -4.01 -9.09
C GLN A 97 -14.72 -4.76 -9.73
N PRO A 98 -13.61 -4.05 -10.00
CA PRO A 98 -12.50 -4.64 -10.73
C PRO A 98 -11.84 -5.76 -9.93
N LYS A 99 -11.42 -6.79 -10.64
CA LYS A 99 -10.66 -7.88 -10.03
C LYS A 99 -9.24 -7.39 -9.74
N LEU A 100 -8.75 -7.70 -8.53
CA LEU A 100 -7.43 -7.28 -8.13
C LEU A 100 -6.34 -7.93 -8.98
N SER A 101 -5.41 -7.09 -9.46
CA SER A 101 -4.14 -7.51 -10.04
C SER A 101 -3.13 -6.41 -9.77
N VAL A 102 -1.84 -6.73 -9.88
CA VAL A 102 -0.78 -5.72 -9.68
C VAL A 102 -0.94 -4.58 -10.68
N SER A 103 -1.23 -4.90 -11.93
CA SER A 103 -1.42 -3.90 -12.97
C SER A 103 -2.61 -2.99 -12.69
N LYS A 104 -3.75 -3.56 -12.29
CA LYS A 104 -4.95 -2.80 -11.94
C LYS A 104 -4.72 -1.91 -10.73
N ALA A 105 -4.04 -2.43 -9.71
CA ALA A 105 -3.73 -1.66 -8.51
C ALA A 105 -2.81 -0.49 -8.84
N LYS A 106 -1.80 -0.71 -9.66
CA LYS A 106 -0.86 0.32 -10.06
C LYS A 106 -1.58 1.45 -10.81
N ASP A 107 -2.44 1.09 -11.76
CA ASP A 107 -3.22 2.06 -12.53
C ASP A 107 -4.16 2.86 -11.62
N LEU A 108 -4.86 2.18 -10.72
CA LEU A 108 -5.78 2.82 -9.79
C LEU A 108 -5.06 3.83 -8.88
N TYR A 109 -3.94 3.42 -8.31
CA TYR A 109 -3.20 4.28 -7.38
C TYR A 109 -2.56 5.47 -8.08
N ASP A 110 -2.25 5.33 -9.36
CA ASP A 110 -1.74 6.44 -10.17
C ASP A 110 -2.86 7.42 -10.54
N GLU A 111 -4.01 6.90 -10.95
CA GLU A 111 -5.14 7.73 -11.39
C GLU A 111 -5.86 8.41 -10.22
N VAL A 112 -6.04 7.69 -9.12
CA VAL A 112 -6.72 8.20 -7.92
C VAL A 112 -5.70 8.40 -6.82
N PHE A 113 -4.87 9.43 -6.97
CA PHE A 113 -3.66 9.63 -6.16
C PHE A 113 -3.90 9.69 -4.65
N TRP A 114 -5.06 10.16 -4.20
CA TRP A 114 -5.34 10.26 -2.76
C TRP A 114 -5.49 8.90 -2.08
N ILE A 115 -5.77 7.83 -2.83
CA ILE A 115 -5.81 6.47 -2.29
C ILE A 115 -4.42 6.08 -1.76
N LYS A 116 -3.38 6.42 -2.51
CA LYS A 116 -2.00 6.15 -2.12
C LYS A 116 -1.69 6.78 -0.76
N ASP A 117 -2.10 8.03 -0.57
CA ASP A 117 -1.86 8.75 0.68
C ASP A 117 -2.57 8.09 1.86
N GLN A 118 -3.79 7.62 1.66
CA GLN A 118 -4.54 6.93 2.70
C GLN A 118 -3.93 5.58 3.07
N ILE A 119 -3.39 4.85 2.09
CA ILE A 119 -2.69 3.60 2.35
C ILE A 119 -1.41 3.87 3.15
N GLU A 120 -0.63 4.86 2.76
CA GLU A 120 0.61 5.21 3.45
C GLU A 120 0.34 5.64 4.89
N GLU A 121 -0.70 6.42 5.12
CA GLU A 121 -1.12 6.84 6.45
C GLU A 121 -1.51 5.64 7.31
N ALA A 122 -2.28 4.71 6.76
CA ALA A 122 -2.69 3.50 7.47
C ALA A 122 -1.49 2.61 7.81
N LEU A 123 -0.51 2.51 6.91
CA LEU A 123 0.72 1.75 7.17
C LEU A 123 1.53 2.37 8.31
N ALA A 124 1.62 3.70 8.35
CA ALA A 124 2.30 4.40 9.43
C ALA A 124 1.58 4.19 10.77
N ASP A 125 0.25 4.29 10.77
CA ASP A 125 -0.57 4.09 11.96
C ASP A 125 -0.46 2.67 12.51
N SER A 126 -0.24 1.67 11.64
CA SER A 126 -0.14 0.28 12.07
C SER A 126 1.08 -0.01 12.93
N LEU A 127 2.06 0.91 12.95
CA LEU A 127 3.25 0.80 13.79
C LEU A 127 3.04 1.39 15.18
N ASP A 128 1.89 2.00 15.45
CA ASP A 128 1.60 2.62 16.73
C ASP A 128 0.88 1.64 17.67
N PHE A 129 1.66 0.95 18.49
CA PHE A 129 1.14 -0.02 19.46
C PHE A 129 0.59 0.63 20.73
N THR A 130 0.66 1.94 20.84
CA THR A 130 0.17 2.65 22.03
C THR A 130 -1.32 2.97 21.94
N LYS A 131 -1.91 2.78 20.76
CA LYS A 131 -3.36 2.92 20.57
C LYS A 131 -4.04 1.68 21.12
N ALA A 132 -4.34 1.73 22.37
CA ALA A 132 -5.07 0.64 23.00
C ALA A 132 -6.56 0.79 22.75
#